data_10369f06451dd9f5c62efc525dcd84cd
#
_entry.id   10369f06451dd9f5c62efc525dcd84cd
#
_cell.length_a   1.000
_cell.length_b   1.000
_cell.length_c   1.000
_cell.angle_alpha   90.00
_cell.angle_beta   90.00
_cell.angle_gamma   90.00
#
_symmetry.space_group_name_H-M   'P 1'
#
loop_
_entity.id
_entity.type
_entity.pdbx_description
1 polymer ?
#
loop_
_entity_poly.entity_id
_entity_poly.type
_entity_poly.pdbx_seq_one_letter_code
_entity_poly.pdbx_strand_id
1 'polypeptide(L)'
;TGIHSGQIAFPGGRAEDTDPDLKYTALRETHEEVGISIDEVEIIGNLTNVYISPSNYLVTPFVGYLPYPPNFLINEREVQKVIQMDILNTEKVVKSTKKIMYSNGLSLQTPFYDVAGHTIWGATAMMMSEFIVVTEKTKKGLGK
;
A
#
# COMPACT_ATOMS: atom_id res chain seq x y z
N THR A 1 6.54 0.29 19.72
CA THR A 1 7.72 0.94 19.12
C THR A 1 8.42 -0.04 18.18
N GLY A 2 7.76 -0.37 17.06
CA GLY A 2 8.33 -1.19 15.98
C GLY A 2 9.25 -0.38 15.07
N ILE A 3 10.10 -1.06 14.30
CA ILE A 3 11.07 -0.50 13.33
C ILE A 3 10.37 0.38 12.26
N HIS A 4 9.05 0.27 12.10
CA HIS A 4 8.23 0.98 11.11
C HIS A 4 7.25 1.99 11.70
N SER A 5 7.42 2.37 12.99
CA SER A 5 6.54 3.35 13.63
C SER A 5 6.58 4.70 12.91
N GLY A 6 5.40 5.22 12.54
CA GLY A 6 5.24 6.51 11.84
C GLY A 6 5.48 6.47 10.32
N GLN A 7 5.65 5.30 9.71
CA GLN A 7 5.72 5.17 8.27
C GLN A 7 4.32 5.07 7.65
N ILE A 8 4.20 5.58 6.42
CA ILE A 8 2.99 5.41 5.63
C ILE A 8 3.02 4.04 4.97
N ALA A 9 1.98 3.27 5.24
CA ALA A 9 1.78 1.94 4.66
C ALA A 9 0.33 1.79 4.16
N PHE A 10 0.12 0.86 3.26
CA PHE A 10 -1.21 0.33 3.01
C PHE A 10 -1.63 -0.54 4.21
N PRO A 11 -2.93 -0.67 4.49
CA PRO A 11 -3.41 -1.59 5.51
C PRO A 11 -2.89 -3.00 5.26
N GLY A 12 -2.47 -3.68 6.32
CA GLY A 12 -1.97 -5.04 6.18
C GLY A 12 -1.01 -5.44 7.30
N GLY A 13 -0.86 -6.75 7.46
CA GLY A 13 -0.05 -7.34 8.51
C GLY A 13 0.39 -8.75 8.21
N ARG A 14 0.70 -9.48 9.26
CA ARG A 14 1.16 -10.85 9.19
C ARG A 14 -0.02 -11.82 9.13
N ALA A 15 0.10 -12.85 8.29
CA ALA A 15 -0.85 -13.95 8.30
C ALA A 15 -0.86 -14.65 9.67
N GLU A 16 -2.05 -14.94 10.17
CA GLU A 16 -2.29 -15.74 11.35
C GLU A 16 -2.65 -17.19 10.97
N ASP A 17 -2.48 -18.12 11.91
CA ASP A 17 -2.79 -19.53 11.67
C ASP A 17 -4.28 -19.77 11.39
N THR A 18 -5.14 -18.84 11.77
CA THR A 18 -6.59 -18.84 11.53
C THR A 18 -6.98 -18.28 10.17
N ASP A 19 -6.07 -17.58 9.48
CA ASP A 19 -6.35 -17.00 8.17
C ASP A 19 -6.35 -18.12 7.11
N PRO A 20 -7.43 -18.27 6.32
CA PRO A 20 -7.48 -19.32 5.29
C PRO A 20 -6.53 -19.07 4.13
N ASP A 21 -6.22 -17.82 3.85
CA ASP A 21 -5.28 -17.38 2.80
C ASP A 21 -4.81 -15.92 3.02
N LEU A 22 -3.81 -15.48 2.24
CA LEU A 22 -3.27 -14.12 2.32
C LEU A 22 -4.27 -13.03 1.90
N LYS A 23 -5.25 -13.36 1.08
CA LYS A 23 -6.31 -12.43 0.71
C LYS A 23 -7.17 -12.13 1.93
N TYR A 24 -7.54 -13.15 2.68
CA TYR A 24 -8.28 -12.98 3.94
C TYR A 24 -7.45 -12.18 4.96
N THR A 25 -6.15 -12.46 5.09
CA THR A 25 -5.23 -11.66 5.94
C THR A 25 -5.33 -10.17 5.60
N ALA A 26 -5.24 -9.81 4.31
CA ALA A 26 -5.31 -8.41 3.88
C ALA A 26 -6.66 -7.76 4.22
N LEU A 27 -7.76 -8.49 4.09
CA LEU A 27 -9.10 -8.01 4.44
C LEU A 27 -9.29 -7.88 5.95
N ARG A 28 -8.82 -8.85 6.74
CA ARG A 28 -8.87 -8.81 8.21
C ARG A 28 -8.11 -7.62 8.76
N GLU A 29 -6.87 -7.45 8.32
CA GLU A 29 -6.02 -6.32 8.73
C GLU A 29 -6.65 -4.96 8.34
N THR A 30 -7.22 -4.87 7.13
CA THR A 30 -7.96 -3.67 6.70
C THR A 30 -9.15 -3.39 7.61
N HIS A 31 -9.88 -4.43 8.03
CA HIS A 31 -10.97 -4.28 8.98
C HIS A 31 -10.49 -3.81 10.35
N GLU A 32 -9.43 -4.43 10.87
CA GLU A 32 -8.87 -4.12 12.20
C GLU A 32 -8.26 -2.72 12.27
N GLU A 33 -7.55 -2.29 11.23
CA GLU A 33 -6.86 -1.00 11.21
C GLU A 33 -7.78 0.18 10.87
N VAL A 34 -8.68 0.02 9.90
CA VAL A 34 -9.46 1.15 9.35
C VAL A 34 -10.98 0.93 9.34
N GLY A 35 -11.47 -0.19 9.86
CA GLY A 35 -12.89 -0.45 10.10
C GLY A 35 -13.73 -0.77 8.88
N ILE A 36 -13.12 -1.09 7.73
CA ILE A 36 -13.86 -1.51 6.53
C ILE A 36 -14.22 -2.99 6.67
N SER A 37 -15.51 -3.33 6.51
CA SER A 37 -15.96 -4.71 6.63
C SER A 37 -15.37 -5.62 5.55
N ILE A 38 -14.97 -6.83 5.94
CA ILE A 38 -14.41 -7.84 5.03
C ILE A 38 -15.36 -8.14 3.87
N ASP A 39 -16.66 -8.22 4.16
CA ASP A 39 -17.71 -8.56 3.19
C ASP A 39 -18.03 -7.43 2.21
N GLU A 40 -17.57 -6.21 2.48
CA GLU A 40 -17.82 -5.05 1.63
C GLU A 40 -16.77 -4.89 0.54
N VAL A 41 -15.59 -5.51 0.70
CA VAL A 41 -14.45 -5.34 -0.21
C VAL A 41 -14.43 -6.44 -1.27
N GLU A 42 -14.57 -6.06 -2.52
CA GLU A 42 -14.31 -6.94 -3.66
C GLU A 42 -12.81 -6.92 -4.00
N ILE A 43 -12.13 -8.06 -3.89
CA ILE A 43 -10.75 -8.19 -4.37
C ILE A 43 -10.76 -8.35 -5.89
N ILE A 44 -10.26 -7.35 -6.60
CA ILE A 44 -10.22 -7.30 -8.06
C ILE A 44 -8.89 -7.76 -8.65
N GLY A 45 -7.85 -7.95 -7.84
CA GLY A 45 -6.55 -8.44 -8.29
C GLY A 45 -5.48 -8.34 -7.23
N ASN A 46 -4.26 -8.64 -7.63
CA ASN A 46 -3.05 -8.46 -6.82
C ASN A 46 -1.93 -7.84 -7.65
N LEU A 47 -1.02 -7.17 -6.98
CA LEU A 47 0.22 -6.64 -7.56
C LEU A 47 1.37 -7.63 -7.39
N THR A 48 2.53 -7.29 -7.93
CA THR A 48 3.75 -8.08 -7.79
C THR A 48 4.17 -8.17 -6.32
N ASN A 49 4.56 -9.36 -5.88
CA ASN A 49 5.07 -9.57 -4.54
C ASN A 49 6.32 -8.71 -4.28
N VAL A 50 6.40 -8.12 -3.11
CA VAL A 50 7.53 -7.27 -2.69
C VAL A 50 8.26 -7.93 -1.52
N TYR A 51 9.54 -8.23 -1.72
CA TYR A 51 10.39 -8.72 -0.63
C TYR A 51 11.00 -7.57 0.16
N ILE A 52 10.79 -7.59 1.48
CA ILE A 52 11.29 -6.59 2.42
C ILE A 52 12.46 -7.19 3.20
N SER A 53 13.66 -6.94 2.71
CA SER A 53 14.91 -7.49 3.26
C SER A 53 15.12 -7.26 4.78
N PRO A 54 14.87 -6.06 5.36
CA PRO A 54 15.11 -5.83 6.78
C PRO A 54 14.25 -6.68 7.71
N SER A 55 13.02 -7.02 7.30
CA SER A 55 12.07 -7.83 8.08
C SER A 55 11.98 -9.27 7.61
N ASN A 56 12.64 -9.62 6.49
CA ASN A 56 12.55 -10.93 5.84
C ASN A 56 11.09 -11.32 5.48
N TYR A 57 10.27 -10.35 5.10
CA TYR A 57 8.89 -10.58 4.69
C TYR A 57 8.75 -10.55 3.17
N LEU A 58 7.93 -11.48 2.65
CA LEU A 58 7.38 -11.42 1.31
C LEU A 58 5.95 -10.92 1.41
N VAL A 59 5.71 -9.70 0.90
CA VAL A 59 4.40 -9.05 0.92
C VAL A 59 3.68 -9.34 -0.39
N THR A 60 2.44 -9.79 -0.30
CA THR A 60 1.53 -9.95 -1.44
C THR A 60 0.47 -8.85 -1.40
N PRO A 61 0.57 -7.82 -2.25
CA PRO A 61 -0.41 -6.73 -2.26
C PRO A 61 -1.67 -7.14 -3.02
N PHE A 62 -2.83 -6.94 -2.40
CA PHE A 62 -4.13 -7.11 -3.04
C PHE A 62 -4.75 -5.75 -3.36
N VAL A 63 -5.53 -5.69 -4.43
CA VAL A 63 -6.32 -4.51 -4.80
C VAL A 63 -7.77 -4.80 -4.50
N GLY A 64 -8.31 -4.07 -3.53
CA GLY A 64 -9.71 -4.11 -3.16
C GLY A 64 -10.50 -2.97 -3.79
N TYR A 65 -11.76 -3.21 -4.11
CA TYR A 65 -12.71 -2.25 -4.64
C TYR A 65 -13.90 -2.10 -3.71
N LEU A 66 -14.33 -0.86 -3.52
CA LEU A 66 -15.57 -0.48 -2.84
C LEU A 66 -16.40 0.38 -3.79
N PRO A 67 -17.70 0.12 -3.97
CA PRO A 67 -18.56 0.91 -4.87
C PRO A 67 -18.99 2.26 -4.30
N TYR A 68 -18.52 2.61 -3.11
CA TYR A 68 -18.85 3.85 -2.39
C TYR A 68 -17.64 4.33 -1.56
N PRO A 69 -17.59 5.62 -1.20
CA PRO A 69 -16.57 6.13 -0.29
C PRO A 69 -16.73 5.49 1.11
N PRO A 70 -15.69 4.83 1.64
CA PRO A 70 -15.78 4.20 2.95
C PRO A 70 -15.85 5.24 4.09
N ASN A 71 -16.54 4.87 5.16
CA ASN A 71 -16.44 5.56 6.44
C ASN A 71 -15.37 4.86 7.28
N PHE A 72 -14.22 5.50 7.44
CA PHE A 72 -13.11 4.93 8.20
C PHE A 72 -13.36 5.00 9.70
N LEU A 73 -13.25 3.86 10.37
CA LEU A 73 -13.23 3.72 11.81
C LEU A 73 -11.83 3.23 12.22
N ILE A 74 -10.91 4.19 12.39
CA ILE A 74 -9.51 3.87 12.66
C ILE A 74 -9.29 3.30 14.05
N ASN A 75 -8.45 2.29 14.15
CA ASN A 75 -7.90 1.81 15.41
C ASN A 75 -6.74 2.72 15.81
N GLU A 76 -6.98 3.67 16.70
CA GLU A 76 -5.99 4.68 17.13
C GLU A 76 -4.73 4.09 17.80
N ARG A 77 -4.75 2.81 18.18
CA ARG A 77 -3.57 2.13 18.73
C ARG A 77 -2.55 1.77 17.65
N GLU A 78 -3.00 1.57 16.42
CA GLU A 78 -2.20 1.10 15.28
C GLU A 78 -2.09 2.14 14.19
N VAL A 79 -3.17 2.87 13.92
CA VAL A 79 -3.27 3.85 12.85
C VAL A 79 -3.45 5.26 13.40
N GLN A 80 -2.54 6.16 13.07
CA GLN A 80 -2.65 7.56 13.47
C GLN A 80 -3.63 8.34 12.60
N LYS A 81 -3.65 8.04 11.29
CA LYS A 81 -4.56 8.67 10.34
C LYS A 81 -4.61 7.90 9.02
N VAL A 82 -5.70 8.09 8.28
CA VAL A 82 -5.83 7.62 6.89
C VAL A 82 -5.48 8.76 5.92
N ILE A 83 -4.68 8.45 4.91
CA ILE A 83 -4.35 9.36 3.81
C ILE A 83 -4.98 8.81 2.54
N GLN A 84 -5.87 9.60 1.96
CA GLN A 84 -6.51 9.25 0.70
C GLN A 84 -5.80 9.93 -0.46
N MET A 85 -5.61 9.20 -1.55
CA MET A 85 -5.00 9.69 -2.77
C MET A 85 -5.95 9.50 -3.95
N ASP A 86 -6.11 10.54 -4.75
CA ASP A 86 -6.84 10.43 -6.02
C ASP A 86 -5.96 9.72 -7.06
N ILE A 87 -6.17 8.42 -7.23
CA ILE A 87 -5.43 7.59 -8.17
C ILE A 87 -5.72 7.95 -9.63
N LEU A 88 -6.81 8.65 -9.89
CA LEU A 88 -7.15 9.11 -11.23
C LEU A 88 -6.45 10.43 -11.60
N ASN A 89 -5.90 11.13 -10.63
CA ASN A 89 -5.24 12.42 -10.78
C ASN A 89 -3.81 12.38 -10.23
N THR A 90 -3.04 11.44 -10.75
CA THR A 90 -1.66 11.18 -10.32
C THR A 90 -0.68 12.33 -10.64
N GLU A 91 -1.10 13.31 -11.47
CA GLU A 91 -0.30 14.49 -11.78
C GLU A 91 0.03 15.34 -10.55
N LYS A 92 -0.80 15.24 -9.50
CA LYS A 92 -0.56 15.92 -8.21
C LYS A 92 0.41 15.17 -7.30
N VAL A 93 0.81 13.97 -7.69
CA VAL A 93 1.73 13.14 -6.91
C VAL A 93 3.15 13.40 -7.39
N VAL A 94 3.94 14.09 -6.58
CA VAL A 94 5.34 14.37 -6.92
C VAL A 94 6.15 13.09 -6.78
N LYS A 95 6.58 12.54 -7.92
CA LYS A 95 7.49 11.39 -7.96
C LYS A 95 8.93 11.88 -7.99
N SER A 96 9.72 11.39 -7.07
CA SER A 96 11.17 11.57 -7.07
C SER A 96 11.87 10.22 -6.86
N THR A 97 13.18 10.18 -7.15
CA THR A 97 14.02 9.02 -6.83
C THR A 97 15.13 9.44 -5.88
N LYS A 98 15.34 8.64 -4.84
CA LYS A 98 16.50 8.80 -3.96
C LYS A 98 17.40 7.59 -4.06
N LYS A 99 18.70 7.84 -3.98
CA LYS A 99 19.72 6.81 -3.85
C LYS A 99 19.83 6.44 -2.37
N ILE A 100 19.40 5.23 -2.01
CA ILE A 100 19.59 4.69 -0.65
C ILE A 100 20.90 3.93 -0.66
N MET A 101 21.79 4.29 0.25
CA MET A 101 23.05 3.58 0.49
C MET A 101 22.84 2.59 1.65
N TYR A 102 23.11 1.34 1.40
CA TYR A 102 23.14 0.31 2.43
C TYR A 102 24.51 0.21 3.09
N SER A 103 24.56 -0.30 4.32
CA SER A 103 25.81 -0.49 5.08
C SER A 103 26.84 -1.39 4.40
N ASN A 104 26.39 -2.25 3.48
CA ASN A 104 27.25 -3.13 2.68
C ASN A 104 27.80 -2.45 1.41
N GLY A 105 27.60 -1.14 1.23
CA GLY A 105 28.08 -0.35 0.07
C GLY A 105 27.18 -0.44 -1.16
N LEU A 106 26.13 -1.26 -1.16
CA LEU A 106 25.15 -1.29 -2.24
C LEU A 106 24.32 -0.01 -2.24
N SER A 107 23.95 0.46 -3.42
CA SER A 107 23.04 1.57 -3.58
C SER A 107 21.85 1.19 -4.44
N LEU A 108 20.66 1.55 -3.98
CA LEU A 108 19.42 1.34 -4.72
C LEU A 108 18.74 2.68 -5.01
N GLN A 109 18.32 2.88 -6.24
CA GLN A 109 17.40 3.98 -6.56
C GLN A 109 15.99 3.56 -6.23
N THR A 110 15.38 4.22 -5.26
CA THR A 110 14.03 3.89 -4.78
C THR A 110 13.09 5.04 -5.11
N PRO A 111 11.88 4.75 -5.61
CA PRO A 111 10.88 5.78 -5.83
C PRO A 111 10.44 6.38 -4.49
N PHE A 112 10.23 7.68 -4.50
CA PHE A 112 9.63 8.46 -3.43
C PHE A 112 8.44 9.20 -3.99
N TYR A 113 7.38 9.26 -3.23
CA TYR A 113 6.19 10.03 -3.57
C TYR A 113 5.86 11.00 -2.45
N ASP A 114 5.48 12.22 -2.82
CA ASP A 114 4.83 13.13 -1.89
C ASP A 114 3.32 13.08 -2.15
N VAL A 115 2.56 12.72 -1.12
CA VAL A 115 1.10 12.69 -1.16
C VAL A 115 0.60 13.54 0.00
N ALA A 116 0.00 14.68 -0.30
CA ALA A 116 -0.54 15.61 0.68
C ALA A 116 0.48 16.01 1.76
N GLY A 117 1.75 16.24 1.38
CA GLY A 117 2.83 16.60 2.29
C GLY A 117 3.42 15.42 3.08
N HIS A 118 3.05 14.20 2.72
CA HIS A 118 3.58 12.98 3.33
C HIS A 118 4.50 12.24 2.36
N THR A 119 5.70 11.91 2.84
CA THR A 119 6.67 11.15 2.05
C THR A 119 6.37 9.66 2.13
N ILE A 120 6.06 9.04 0.99
CA ILE A 120 5.90 7.60 0.81
C ILE A 120 7.16 7.05 0.17
N TRP A 121 7.73 5.99 0.74
CA TRP A 121 8.97 5.37 0.29
C TRP A 121 9.00 3.85 0.55
N GLY A 122 10.07 3.17 0.16
CA GLY A 122 10.26 1.75 0.41
C GLY A 122 9.23 0.86 -0.29
N ALA A 123 8.80 -0.20 0.37
CA ALA A 123 7.86 -1.17 -0.17
C ALA A 123 6.52 -0.53 -0.58
N THR A 124 6.00 0.39 0.23
CA THR A 124 4.76 1.12 -0.08
C THR A 124 4.87 1.91 -1.38
N ALA A 125 5.99 2.61 -1.59
CA ALA A 125 6.23 3.34 -2.83
C ALA A 125 6.39 2.42 -4.05
N MET A 126 6.97 1.22 -3.88
CA MET A 126 7.08 0.22 -4.95
C MET A 126 5.71 -0.29 -5.37
N MET A 127 4.86 -0.70 -4.42
CA MET A 127 3.49 -1.13 -4.67
C MET A 127 2.65 -0.01 -5.32
N MET A 128 2.75 1.21 -4.80
CA MET A 128 2.08 2.38 -5.35
C MET A 128 2.52 2.69 -6.78
N SER A 129 3.82 2.56 -7.09
CA SER A 129 4.36 2.77 -8.43
C SER A 129 3.76 1.81 -9.45
N GLU A 130 3.67 0.53 -9.11
CA GLU A 130 3.04 -0.49 -9.97
C GLU A 130 1.55 -0.19 -10.16
N PHE A 131 0.84 0.10 -9.07
CA PHE A 131 -0.59 0.40 -9.13
C PHE A 131 -0.91 1.60 -10.01
N ILE A 132 -0.13 2.68 -9.92
CA ILE A 132 -0.27 3.86 -10.79
C ILE A 132 -0.08 3.46 -12.26
N VAL A 133 0.97 2.70 -12.59
CA VAL A 133 1.23 2.26 -13.97
C VAL A 133 0.10 1.41 -14.53
N VAL A 134 -0.44 0.48 -13.74
CA VAL A 134 -1.56 -0.38 -14.13
C VAL A 134 -2.81 0.46 -14.40
N THR A 135 -3.15 1.38 -13.51
CA THR A 135 -4.33 2.24 -13.66
C THR A 135 -4.22 3.19 -14.84
N GLU A 136 -3.04 3.77 -15.11
CA GLU A 136 -2.81 4.62 -16.29
C GLU A 136 -2.94 3.86 -17.61
N LYS A 137 -2.45 2.62 -17.68
CA LYS A 137 -2.61 1.76 -18.87
C LYS A 137 -4.08 1.45 -19.12
N THR A 138 -4.84 1.16 -18.07
CA THR A 138 -6.28 0.89 -18.17
C THR A 138 -7.04 2.10 -18.71
N LYS A 139 -6.75 3.31 -18.21
CA LYS A 139 -7.34 4.55 -18.73
C LYS A 139 -7.09 4.73 -20.24
N LYS A 140 -5.85 4.52 -20.69
CA LYS A 140 -5.49 4.65 -22.12
C LYS A 140 -6.17 3.58 -22.98
N GLY A 141 -6.44 2.40 -22.42
CA GLY A 141 -7.17 1.32 -23.11
C GLY A 141 -8.65 1.58 -23.26
N LEU A 142 -9.28 2.27 -22.32
CA LEU A 142 -10.72 2.62 -22.33
C LEU A 142 -11.04 3.87 -23.17
N GLY A 143 -10.03 4.67 -23.51
CA GLY A 143 -10.19 5.91 -24.31
C GLY A 143 -10.04 5.72 -25.84
N LYS A 144 -10.15 4.48 -26.34
CA LYS A 144 -10.11 4.17 -27.78
C LYS A 144 -11.47 3.77 -28.28
#